data_8fa49698e04bcd24f89aaf97e43cb2dd
#
_entry.id   8fa49698e04bcd24f89aaf97e43cb2dd
#
_cell.length_a   1.000
_cell.length_b   1.000
_cell.length_c   1.000
_cell.angle_alpha   90.00
_cell.angle_beta   90.00
_cell.angle_gamma   90.00
#
_symmetry.space_group_name_H-M   'P 1'
#
loop_
_entity.id
_entity.type
_entity.pdbx_description
1 polymer ?
#
loop_
_entity_poly.entity_id
_entity_poly.type
_entity_poly.pdbx_seq_one_letter_code
_entity_poly.pdbx_strand_id
1 'polypeptide(L)'
;MKKIFEIALGIVTSVGGFLEIGSIATAAQAGAGFGYQLVWAIVLGTLCIAFLVEMSGRFAAVSKHTIRAAMRERLGANFFVWTYVVESIVHILALASQIGGICLALQLVTGIPFHRWAMPVALVVWLVLWWGTFKLIERWIALLGLITISFAVGAVRSHPPLAAVARGFIQWAPPHEDRKSTRLNSSHP
;
A
#
# COMPACT_ATOMS: atom_id res chain seq x y z
N MET A 1 -26.66 16.36 0.54
CA MET A 1 -25.38 16.53 1.27
C MET A 1 -24.94 15.27 2.01
N LYS A 2 -25.79 14.56 2.79
CA LYS A 2 -25.40 13.32 3.51
C LYS A 2 -24.83 12.23 2.58
N LYS A 3 -25.50 11.94 1.44
CA LYS A 3 -25.00 10.91 0.50
C LYS A 3 -23.61 11.22 -0.10
N ILE A 4 -23.36 12.49 -0.43
CA ILE A 4 -22.05 12.91 -0.97
C ILE A 4 -20.97 12.74 0.09
N PHE A 5 -21.29 13.08 1.34
CA PHE A 5 -20.37 12.90 2.46
C PHE A 5 -20.07 11.41 2.74
N GLU A 6 -21.09 10.56 2.69
CA GLU A 6 -20.92 9.09 2.84
C GLU A 6 -20.06 8.49 1.71
N ILE A 7 -20.29 8.93 0.47
CA ILE A 7 -19.47 8.49 -0.69
C ILE A 7 -18.02 8.99 -0.51
N ALA A 8 -17.83 10.26 -0.16
CA ALA A 8 -16.50 10.81 0.07
C ALA A 8 -15.77 10.09 1.22
N LEU A 9 -16.48 9.81 2.32
CA LEU A 9 -15.92 9.04 3.44
C LEU A 9 -15.54 7.63 3.01
N GLY A 10 -16.38 6.95 2.23
CA GLY A 10 -16.10 5.63 1.68
C GLY A 10 -14.86 5.61 0.78
N ILE A 11 -14.69 6.62 -0.07
CA ILE A 11 -13.50 6.78 -0.93
C ILE A 11 -12.26 6.99 -0.05
N VAL A 12 -12.31 7.90 0.93
CA VAL A 12 -11.17 8.18 1.82
C VAL A 12 -10.80 6.94 2.64
N THR A 13 -11.79 6.21 3.15
CA THR A 13 -11.56 4.97 3.89
C THR A 13 -10.92 3.89 3.00
N SER A 14 -11.39 3.76 1.77
CA SER A 14 -10.80 2.81 0.80
C SER A 14 -9.35 3.17 0.50
N VAL A 15 -9.06 4.44 0.23
CA VAL A 15 -7.68 4.91 -0.02
C VAL A 15 -6.80 4.66 1.21
N GLY A 16 -7.28 4.96 2.41
CA GLY A 16 -6.55 4.73 3.67
C GLY A 16 -6.27 3.25 3.93
N GLY A 17 -7.20 2.36 3.56
CA GLY A 17 -7.04 0.91 3.69
C GLY A 17 -6.00 0.31 2.75
N PHE A 18 -5.71 0.97 1.61
CA PHE A 18 -4.67 0.56 0.66
C PHE A 18 -3.30 1.19 0.97
N LEU A 19 -3.24 2.13 1.91
CA LEU A 19 -2.00 2.81 2.27
C LEU A 19 -1.15 1.88 3.11
N GLU A 20 -0.09 1.37 2.52
CA GLU A 20 0.79 0.39 3.12
C GLU A 20 2.21 0.97 3.27
N ILE A 21 2.82 0.79 4.45
CA ILE A 21 4.18 1.30 4.71
C ILE A 21 5.18 0.72 3.71
N GLY A 22 5.04 -0.56 3.36
CA GLY A 22 5.88 -1.22 2.36
C GLY A 22 5.78 -0.56 0.99
N SER A 23 4.56 -0.22 0.55
CA SER A 23 4.32 0.47 -0.72
C SER A 23 4.92 1.87 -0.75
N ILE A 24 4.82 2.63 0.36
CA ILE A 24 5.41 3.96 0.50
C ILE A 24 6.94 3.86 0.43
N ALA A 25 7.55 2.94 1.18
CA ALA A 25 9.00 2.75 1.21
C ALA A 25 9.52 2.33 -0.18
N THR A 26 8.84 1.39 -0.84
CA THR A 26 9.19 0.94 -2.19
C THR A 26 9.07 2.07 -3.20
N ALA A 27 8.00 2.87 -3.14
CA ALA A 27 7.83 4.03 -4.02
C ALA A 27 8.92 5.08 -3.80
N ALA A 28 9.30 5.34 -2.54
CA ALA A 28 10.39 6.27 -2.21
C ALA A 28 11.75 5.78 -2.73
N GLN A 29 12.07 4.50 -2.55
CA GLN A 29 13.31 3.89 -3.06
C GLN A 29 13.34 3.87 -4.59
N ALA A 30 12.22 3.51 -5.23
CA ALA A 30 12.11 3.52 -6.68
C ALA A 30 12.28 4.94 -7.25
N GLY A 31 11.65 5.94 -6.61
CA GLY A 31 11.81 7.34 -6.98
C GLY A 31 13.26 7.85 -6.82
N ALA A 32 13.92 7.46 -5.72
CA ALA A 32 15.32 7.85 -5.47
C ALA A 32 16.31 7.18 -6.43
N GLY A 33 16.09 5.89 -6.78
CA GLY A 33 16.99 5.13 -7.66
C GLY A 33 16.77 5.38 -9.15
N PHE A 34 15.51 5.48 -9.56
CA PHE A 34 15.12 5.51 -10.98
C PHE A 34 14.44 6.82 -11.42
N GLY A 35 14.27 7.78 -10.51
CA GLY A 35 13.56 9.02 -10.82
C GLY A 35 12.15 8.76 -11.35
N TYR A 36 11.82 9.31 -12.53
CA TYR A 36 10.51 9.15 -13.16
C TYR A 36 10.39 7.96 -14.13
N GLN A 37 11.43 7.13 -14.28
CA GLN A 37 11.47 6.06 -15.28
C GLN A 37 10.42 4.96 -15.04
N LEU A 38 9.93 4.82 -13.80
CA LEU A 38 8.95 3.79 -13.40
C LEU A 38 7.50 4.29 -13.37
N VAL A 39 7.24 5.54 -13.77
CA VAL A 39 5.88 6.12 -13.75
C VAL A 39 4.91 5.29 -14.60
N TRP A 40 5.33 4.82 -15.76
CA TRP A 40 4.51 3.95 -16.62
C TRP A 40 4.08 2.66 -15.92
N ALA A 41 4.98 2.04 -15.14
CA ALA A 41 4.68 0.80 -14.42
C ALA A 41 3.65 1.01 -13.31
N ILE A 42 3.73 2.15 -12.61
CA ILE A 42 2.73 2.52 -11.58
C ILE A 42 1.36 2.70 -12.21
N VAL A 43 1.30 3.42 -13.35
CA VAL A 43 0.02 3.65 -14.04
C VAL A 43 -0.55 2.34 -14.58
N LEU A 44 0.26 1.51 -15.23
CA LEU A 44 -0.18 0.20 -15.72
C LEU A 44 -0.68 -0.68 -14.58
N GLY A 45 0.08 -0.75 -13.48
CA GLY A 45 -0.32 -1.50 -12.27
C GLY A 45 -1.64 -0.99 -11.70
N THR A 46 -1.83 0.33 -11.63
CA THR A 46 -3.08 0.94 -11.15
C THR A 46 -4.27 0.58 -12.04
N LEU A 47 -4.10 0.62 -13.36
CA LEU A 47 -5.15 0.21 -14.31
C LEU A 47 -5.50 -1.27 -14.18
N CYS A 48 -4.48 -2.14 -14.01
CA CYS A 48 -4.70 -3.57 -13.79
C CYS A 48 -5.47 -3.82 -12.48
N ILE A 49 -5.10 -3.15 -11.39
CA ILE A 49 -5.82 -3.28 -10.11
C ILE A 49 -7.25 -2.77 -10.24
N ALA A 50 -7.47 -1.62 -10.85
CA ALA A 50 -8.80 -1.07 -11.08
C ALA A 50 -9.70 -2.03 -11.88
N PHE A 51 -9.15 -2.64 -12.94
CA PHE A 51 -9.84 -3.65 -13.73
C PHE A 51 -10.20 -4.89 -12.89
N LEU A 52 -9.25 -5.42 -12.11
CA LEU A 52 -9.48 -6.59 -11.26
C LEU A 52 -10.53 -6.33 -10.18
N VAL A 53 -10.50 -5.15 -9.56
CA VAL A 53 -11.48 -4.74 -8.54
C VAL A 53 -12.87 -4.61 -9.17
N GLU A 54 -12.97 -4.00 -10.35
CA GLU A 54 -14.24 -3.87 -11.07
C GLU A 54 -14.81 -5.24 -11.45
N MET A 55 -14.00 -6.14 -12.01
CA MET A 55 -14.42 -7.50 -12.34
C MET A 55 -14.89 -8.28 -11.12
N SER A 56 -14.17 -8.14 -10.00
CA SER A 56 -14.53 -8.76 -8.72
C SER A 56 -15.87 -8.23 -8.19
N GLY A 57 -16.09 -6.93 -8.28
CA GLY A 57 -17.34 -6.28 -7.88
C GLY A 57 -18.52 -6.72 -8.75
N ARG A 58 -18.35 -6.74 -10.07
CA ARG A 58 -19.37 -7.25 -11.01
C ARG A 58 -19.71 -8.70 -10.76
N PHE A 59 -18.69 -9.52 -10.53
CA PHE A 59 -18.90 -10.94 -10.19
C PHE A 59 -19.73 -11.10 -8.92
N ALA A 60 -19.39 -10.40 -7.85
CA ALA A 60 -20.12 -10.45 -6.58
C ALA A 60 -21.58 -9.97 -6.73
N ALA A 61 -21.80 -8.90 -7.50
CA ALA A 61 -23.14 -8.35 -7.74
C ALA A 61 -24.05 -9.29 -8.53
N VAL A 62 -23.52 -9.99 -9.53
CA VAL A 62 -24.29 -10.90 -10.39
C VAL A 62 -24.48 -12.27 -9.76
N SER A 63 -23.39 -12.87 -9.23
CA SER A 63 -23.42 -14.22 -8.67
C SER A 63 -24.02 -14.29 -7.28
N LYS A 64 -24.05 -13.16 -6.55
CA LYS A 64 -24.38 -13.10 -5.11
C LYS A 64 -23.51 -14.02 -4.23
N HIS A 65 -22.41 -14.52 -4.78
CA HIS A 65 -21.41 -15.33 -4.10
C HIS A 65 -20.09 -14.58 -4.00
N THR A 66 -19.33 -14.86 -2.96
CA THR A 66 -17.96 -14.38 -2.89
C THR A 66 -17.09 -15.16 -3.88
N ILE A 67 -16.02 -14.53 -4.38
CA ILE A 67 -15.06 -15.21 -5.26
C ILE A 67 -14.53 -16.49 -4.60
N ARG A 68 -14.28 -16.47 -3.29
CA ARG A 68 -13.84 -17.65 -2.53
C ARG A 68 -14.85 -18.79 -2.55
N ALA A 69 -16.14 -18.50 -2.39
CA ALA A 69 -17.18 -19.51 -2.49
C ALA A 69 -17.22 -20.13 -3.88
N ALA A 70 -17.17 -19.31 -4.93
CA ALA A 70 -17.16 -19.79 -6.30
C ALA A 70 -15.89 -20.60 -6.64
N MET A 71 -14.72 -20.22 -6.12
CA MET A 71 -13.48 -21.00 -6.28
C MET A 71 -13.61 -22.39 -5.64
N ARG A 72 -14.15 -22.44 -4.43
CA ARG A 72 -14.38 -23.72 -3.72
C ARG A 72 -15.33 -24.64 -4.49
N GLU A 73 -16.41 -24.08 -5.03
CA GLU A 73 -17.41 -24.85 -5.78
C GLU A 73 -16.88 -25.35 -7.13
N ARG A 74 -16.10 -24.54 -7.83
CA ARG A 74 -15.63 -24.86 -9.19
C ARG A 74 -14.33 -25.62 -9.24
N LEU A 75 -13.38 -25.31 -8.36
CA LEU A 75 -12.02 -25.87 -8.38
C LEU A 75 -11.81 -26.96 -7.31
N GLY A 76 -12.82 -27.15 -6.44
CA GLY A 76 -12.78 -28.17 -5.42
C GLY A 76 -12.09 -27.76 -4.12
N ALA A 77 -12.35 -28.52 -3.06
CA ALA A 77 -11.88 -28.20 -1.71
C ALA A 77 -10.35 -28.20 -1.58
N ASN A 78 -9.65 -29.12 -2.24
CA ASN A 78 -8.19 -29.24 -2.16
C ASN A 78 -7.49 -28.00 -2.72
N PHE A 79 -7.92 -27.51 -3.89
CA PHE A 79 -7.37 -26.29 -4.50
C PHE A 79 -7.64 -25.08 -3.60
N PHE A 80 -8.85 -24.97 -3.05
CA PHE A 80 -9.23 -23.91 -2.13
C PHE A 80 -8.35 -23.89 -0.88
N VAL A 81 -8.08 -25.04 -0.25
CA VAL A 81 -7.24 -25.14 0.95
C VAL A 81 -5.82 -24.67 0.65
N TRP A 82 -5.21 -25.12 -0.45
CA TRP A 82 -3.87 -24.68 -0.84
C TRP A 82 -3.80 -23.17 -1.08
N THR A 83 -4.75 -22.62 -1.83
CA THR A 83 -4.82 -21.17 -2.07
C THR A 83 -4.97 -20.41 -0.75
N TYR A 84 -5.81 -20.89 0.16
CA TYR A 84 -6.01 -20.27 1.46
C TYR A 84 -4.75 -20.30 2.34
N VAL A 85 -4.02 -21.41 2.35
CA VAL A 85 -2.75 -21.53 3.09
C VAL A 85 -1.72 -20.54 2.56
N VAL A 86 -1.53 -20.49 1.23
CA VAL A 86 -0.59 -19.54 0.60
C VAL A 86 -0.99 -18.10 0.91
N GLU A 87 -2.27 -17.76 0.76
CA GLU A 87 -2.81 -16.44 1.09
C GLU A 87 -2.56 -16.07 2.56
N SER A 88 -2.75 -17.03 3.48
CA SER A 88 -2.51 -16.83 4.91
C SER A 88 -1.04 -16.53 5.22
N ILE A 89 -0.12 -17.24 4.58
CA ILE A 89 1.33 -17.00 4.72
C ILE A 89 1.67 -15.58 4.22
N VAL A 90 1.16 -15.19 3.05
CA VAL A 90 1.38 -13.84 2.50
C VAL A 90 0.85 -12.76 3.45
N HIS A 91 -0.34 -12.95 4.03
CA HIS A 91 -0.91 -11.99 4.99
C HIS A 91 -0.09 -11.89 6.28
N ILE A 92 0.44 -13.01 6.78
CA ILE A 92 1.32 -13.00 7.97
C ILE A 92 2.61 -12.22 7.68
N LEU A 93 3.23 -12.46 6.52
CA LEU A 93 4.43 -11.73 6.10
C LEU A 93 4.15 -10.24 5.90
N ALA A 94 3.01 -9.90 5.28
CA ALA A 94 2.58 -8.52 5.12
C ALA A 94 2.38 -7.83 6.48
N LEU A 95 1.70 -8.49 7.44
CA LEU A 95 1.51 -7.96 8.79
C LEU A 95 2.86 -7.73 9.51
N ALA A 96 3.78 -8.69 9.40
CA ALA A 96 5.12 -8.56 9.96
C ALA A 96 5.88 -7.36 9.36
N SER A 97 5.77 -7.14 8.05
CA SER A 97 6.34 -5.98 7.36
C SER A 97 5.75 -4.66 7.86
N GLN A 98 4.43 -4.59 8.07
CA GLN A 98 3.76 -3.40 8.61
C GLN A 98 4.23 -3.07 10.03
N ILE A 99 4.28 -4.07 10.91
CA ILE A 99 4.81 -3.91 12.27
C ILE A 99 6.27 -3.44 12.22
N GLY A 100 7.09 -4.03 11.35
CA GLY A 100 8.48 -3.63 11.16
C GLY A 100 8.61 -2.17 10.71
N GLY A 101 7.76 -1.72 9.79
CA GLY A 101 7.71 -0.33 9.34
C GLY A 101 7.35 0.66 10.46
N ILE A 102 6.38 0.32 11.31
CA ILE A 102 6.04 1.12 12.50
C ILE A 102 7.23 1.19 13.46
N CYS A 103 7.89 0.05 13.73
CA CYS A 103 9.06 0.00 14.62
C CYS A 103 10.22 0.86 14.08
N LEU A 104 10.44 0.84 12.75
CA LEU A 104 11.45 1.67 12.11
C LEU A 104 11.13 3.17 12.24
N ALA A 105 9.88 3.55 12.03
CA ALA A 105 9.43 4.93 12.22
C ALA A 105 9.63 5.39 13.68
N LEU A 106 9.30 4.54 14.64
CA LEU A 106 9.53 4.81 16.06
C LEU A 106 11.02 4.93 16.39
N GLN A 107 11.88 4.10 15.81
CA GLN A 107 13.33 4.22 15.94
C GLN A 107 13.83 5.59 15.44
N LEU A 108 13.34 6.05 14.28
CA LEU A 108 13.75 7.35 13.73
C LEU A 108 13.36 8.53 14.64
N VAL A 109 12.20 8.42 15.32
CA VAL A 109 11.71 9.49 16.22
C VAL A 109 12.36 9.42 17.61
N THR A 110 12.55 8.21 18.14
CA THR A 110 12.98 8.02 19.56
C THR A 110 14.46 7.72 19.71
N GLY A 111 15.17 7.32 18.63
CA GLY A 111 16.55 6.84 18.69
C GLY A 111 16.70 5.45 19.31
N ILE A 112 15.62 4.81 19.77
CA ILE A 112 15.66 3.48 20.37
C ILE A 112 15.67 2.41 19.25
N PRO A 113 16.54 1.38 19.32
CA PRO A 113 16.63 0.34 18.28
C PRO A 113 15.29 -0.34 18.00
N PHE A 114 14.95 -0.58 16.72
CA PHE A 114 13.65 -1.05 16.26
C PHE A 114 13.20 -2.36 16.93
N HIS A 115 14.14 -3.28 17.21
CA HIS A 115 13.82 -4.57 17.83
C HIS A 115 13.20 -4.46 19.22
N ARG A 116 13.48 -3.37 19.97
CA ARG A 116 12.84 -3.11 21.28
C ARG A 116 11.39 -2.68 21.13
N TRP A 117 11.02 -2.11 19.98
CA TRP A 117 9.66 -1.70 19.68
C TRP A 117 8.77 -2.84 19.18
N ALA A 118 9.35 -3.96 18.73
CA ALA A 118 8.58 -5.03 18.09
C ALA A 118 7.51 -5.61 19.03
N MET A 119 7.84 -5.94 20.27
CA MET A 119 6.88 -6.49 21.23
C MET A 119 5.82 -5.45 21.68
N PRO A 120 6.17 -4.23 22.10
CA PRO A 120 5.19 -3.21 22.44
C PRO A 120 4.23 -2.89 21.30
N VAL A 121 4.73 -2.74 20.08
CA VAL A 121 3.90 -2.45 18.91
C VAL A 121 2.95 -3.60 18.60
N ALA A 122 3.47 -4.84 18.59
CA ALA A 122 2.63 -6.02 18.35
C ALA A 122 1.52 -6.15 19.42
N LEU A 123 1.86 -5.89 20.69
CA LEU A 123 0.89 -5.91 21.78
C LEU A 123 -0.18 -4.83 21.61
N VAL A 124 0.21 -3.60 21.27
CA VAL A 124 -0.75 -2.50 21.03
C VAL A 124 -1.66 -2.82 19.87
N VAL A 125 -1.12 -3.30 18.74
CA VAL A 125 -1.93 -3.71 17.57
C VAL A 125 -2.91 -4.81 17.97
N TRP A 126 -2.44 -5.82 18.70
CA TRP A 126 -3.29 -6.91 19.19
C TRP A 126 -4.41 -6.41 20.11
N LEU A 127 -4.11 -5.52 21.06
CA LEU A 127 -5.11 -4.93 21.96
C LEU A 127 -6.13 -4.08 21.20
N VAL A 128 -5.68 -3.28 20.23
CA VAL A 128 -6.59 -2.48 19.38
C VAL A 128 -7.52 -3.38 18.57
N LEU A 129 -7.02 -4.48 18.04
CA LEU A 129 -7.86 -5.45 17.32
C LEU A 129 -8.82 -6.21 18.25
N TRP A 130 -8.39 -6.50 19.49
CA TRP A 130 -9.20 -7.24 20.46
C TRP A 130 -10.35 -6.40 21.04
N TRP A 131 -10.08 -5.14 21.39
CA TRP A 131 -11.07 -4.25 21.99
C TRP A 131 -11.67 -3.24 21.02
N GLY A 132 -11.08 -3.09 19.85
CA GLY A 132 -11.54 -2.14 18.85
C GLY A 132 -12.87 -2.54 18.24
N THR A 133 -13.85 -1.66 18.37
CA THR A 133 -15.10 -1.81 17.61
C THR A 133 -14.82 -1.50 16.15
N PHE A 134 -15.37 -2.30 15.21
CA PHE A 134 -15.16 -2.12 13.76
C PHE A 134 -15.39 -0.65 13.31
N LYS A 135 -16.44 0.01 13.81
CA LYS A 135 -16.72 1.43 13.51
C LYS A 135 -15.64 2.39 13.98
N LEU A 136 -14.98 2.09 15.11
CA LEU A 136 -13.88 2.91 15.62
C LEU A 136 -12.65 2.78 14.74
N ILE A 137 -12.30 1.55 14.37
CA ILE A 137 -11.17 1.24 13.48
C ILE A 137 -11.40 1.88 12.11
N GLU A 138 -12.60 1.75 11.53
CA GLU A 138 -12.97 2.37 10.26
C GLU A 138 -12.81 3.90 10.29
N ARG A 139 -13.24 4.56 11.35
CA ARG A 139 -13.11 6.02 11.52
C ARG A 139 -11.65 6.46 11.60
N TRP A 140 -10.80 5.71 12.30
CA TRP A 140 -9.36 6.01 12.39
C TRP A 140 -8.67 5.76 11.06
N ILE A 141 -9.00 4.70 10.34
CA ILE A 141 -8.49 4.43 8.98
C ILE A 141 -8.88 5.58 8.03
N ALA A 142 -10.12 6.06 8.10
CA ALA A 142 -10.55 7.20 7.29
C ALA A 142 -9.75 8.47 7.60
N LEU A 143 -9.48 8.76 8.88
CA LEU A 143 -8.62 9.89 9.27
C LEU A 143 -7.18 9.72 8.77
N LEU A 144 -6.63 8.51 8.86
CA LEU A 144 -5.29 8.21 8.33
C LEU A 144 -5.27 8.34 6.79
N GLY A 145 -6.36 8.03 6.11
CA GLY A 145 -6.50 8.25 4.67
C GLY A 145 -6.31 9.72 4.25
N LEU A 146 -6.61 10.68 5.15
CA LEU A 146 -6.35 12.10 4.89
C LEU A 146 -4.85 12.44 4.81
N ILE A 147 -3.99 11.62 5.41
CA ILE A 147 -2.53 11.78 5.34
C ILE A 147 -2.06 11.65 3.88
N THR A 148 -2.75 10.87 3.05
CA THR A 148 -2.47 10.73 1.62
C THR A 148 -2.50 12.08 0.89
N ILE A 149 -3.34 13.01 1.35
CA ILE A 149 -3.41 14.37 0.80
C ILE A 149 -2.07 15.09 0.99
N SER A 150 -1.35 14.83 2.10
CA SER A 150 -0.04 15.43 2.33
C SER A 150 1.00 14.99 1.29
N PHE A 151 0.93 13.75 0.82
CA PHE A 151 1.79 13.28 -0.28
C PHE A 151 1.45 13.98 -1.61
N ALA A 152 0.16 14.17 -1.90
CA ALA A 152 -0.26 14.92 -3.09
C ALA A 152 0.21 16.38 -3.03
N VAL A 153 0.05 17.03 -1.88
CA VAL A 153 0.56 18.41 -1.65
C VAL A 153 2.08 18.45 -1.76
N GLY A 154 2.80 17.50 -1.19
CA GLY A 154 4.25 17.35 -1.31
C GLY A 154 4.70 17.19 -2.75
N ALA A 155 4.02 16.34 -3.53
CA ALA A 155 4.31 16.15 -4.94
C ALA A 155 4.11 17.42 -5.78
N VAL A 156 3.04 18.19 -5.51
CA VAL A 156 2.80 19.48 -6.19
C VAL A 156 3.85 20.52 -5.77
N ARG A 157 4.18 20.59 -4.49
CA ARG A 157 5.19 21.56 -3.97
C ARG A 157 6.61 21.26 -4.41
N SER A 158 6.94 20.02 -4.73
CA SER A 158 8.27 19.67 -5.25
C SER A 158 8.53 20.19 -6.67
N HIS A 159 7.51 20.79 -7.32
CA HIS A 159 7.60 21.35 -8.68
C HIS A 159 8.27 20.36 -9.66
N PRO A 160 7.77 19.14 -9.80
CA PRO A 160 8.41 18.16 -10.67
C PRO A 160 8.45 18.67 -12.12
N PRO A 161 9.54 18.46 -12.85
CA PRO A 161 9.63 18.85 -14.25
C PRO A 161 8.64 18.02 -15.06
N LEU A 162 7.51 18.61 -15.45
CA LEU A 162 6.42 17.94 -16.16
C LEU A 162 6.90 17.19 -17.40
N ALA A 163 7.90 17.74 -18.11
CA ALA A 163 8.51 17.09 -19.26
C ALA A 163 9.24 15.77 -18.90
N ALA A 164 9.83 15.66 -17.70
CA ALA A 164 10.47 14.42 -17.24
C ALA A 164 9.43 13.38 -16.80
N VAL A 165 8.36 13.83 -16.13
CA VAL A 165 7.22 12.98 -15.77
C VAL A 165 6.53 12.42 -17.03
N ALA A 166 6.27 13.27 -18.03
CA ALA A 166 5.67 12.85 -19.29
C ALA A 166 6.55 11.87 -20.06
N ARG A 167 7.86 12.09 -20.07
CA ARG A 167 8.81 11.13 -20.66
C ARG A 167 8.79 9.79 -19.94
N GLY A 168 8.79 9.78 -18.61
CA GLY A 168 8.70 8.55 -17.81
C GLY A 168 7.39 7.79 -18.03
N PHE A 169 6.32 8.46 -18.46
CA PHE A 169 5.05 7.85 -18.82
C PHE A 169 5.09 7.15 -20.19
N ILE A 170 5.81 7.73 -21.15
CA ILE A 170 5.85 7.27 -22.56
C ILE A 170 7.02 6.29 -22.81
N GLN A 171 8.14 6.47 -22.10
CA GLN A 171 9.32 5.63 -22.28
C GLN A 171 9.19 4.30 -21.54
N TRP A 172 8.81 3.27 -22.27
CA TRP A 172 8.76 1.89 -21.79
C TRP A 172 10.14 1.22 -21.86
N ALA A 173 11.18 1.93 -21.48
CA ALA A 173 12.53 1.41 -21.42
C ALA A 173 12.79 0.70 -20.09
N PRO A 174 13.61 -0.36 -20.05
CA PRO A 174 14.05 -0.93 -18.78
C PRO A 174 14.75 0.17 -17.96
N PRO A 175 14.46 0.24 -16.64
CA PRO A 175 15.03 1.27 -15.80
C PRO A 175 16.56 1.12 -15.74
N HIS A 176 17.26 2.20 -16.02
CA HIS A 176 18.70 2.28 -15.81
C HIS A 176 18.94 3.02 -14.48
N GLU A 177 19.61 2.32 -13.56
CA GLU A 177 20.06 2.93 -12.31
C GLU A 177 21.05 4.07 -12.65
N ASP A 178 20.69 5.28 -12.24
CA ASP A 178 21.54 6.45 -12.47
C ASP A 178 22.73 6.38 -11.50
N ARG A 179 23.85 5.80 -11.96
CA ARG A 179 25.10 5.62 -11.18
C ARG A 179 25.67 6.89 -10.56
N LYS A 180 25.12 8.06 -10.90
CA LYS A 180 25.57 9.34 -10.32
C LYS A 180 25.13 9.50 -8.86
N SER A 181 24.01 8.89 -8.45
CA SER A 181 23.54 8.95 -7.06
C SER A 181 24.36 8.07 -6.12
N THR A 182 24.90 6.96 -6.62
CA THR A 182 25.73 6.02 -5.85
C THR A 182 27.13 6.56 -5.56
N ARG A 183 27.67 7.44 -6.42
CA ARG A 183 28.99 8.06 -6.19
C ARG A 183 29.01 9.16 -5.12
N LEU A 184 27.89 9.83 -4.86
CA LEU A 184 27.79 10.83 -3.82
C LEU A 184 27.74 10.23 -2.40
N ASN A 185 27.34 8.96 -2.28
CA ASN A 185 27.25 8.27 -0.98
C ASN A 185 28.54 7.55 -0.59
N SER A 186 29.49 7.36 -1.52
CA SER A 186 30.79 6.70 -1.27
C SER A 186 31.96 7.66 -1.02
N SER A 187 31.70 8.97 -0.98
CA SER A 187 32.73 10.00 -0.76
C SER A 187 32.74 10.62 0.65
N HIS A 188 31.99 10.03 1.60
CA HIS A 188 32.16 10.37 3.01
C HIS A 188 32.92 9.23 3.70
N PRO A 189 34.16 9.50 4.16
CA PRO A 189 34.92 8.58 5.00
C PRO A 189 34.30 8.41 6.38
#